data_86862ca687cdce65c9e6910a885355dd
#
_entry.id   86862ca687cdce65c9e6910a885355dd
#
_cell.length_a   1.000
_cell.length_b   1.000
_cell.length_c   1.000
_cell.angle_alpha   90.00
_cell.angle_beta   90.00
_cell.angle_gamma   90.00
#
_symmetry.space_group_name_H-M   'P 1'
#
loop_
_entity.id
_entity.type
_entity.pdbx_description
1 polymer ?
#
loop_
_entity_poly.entity_id
_entity_poly.type
_entity_poly.pdbx_seq_one_letter_code
_entity_poly.pdbx_strand_id
1 'polypeptide(L)'
;GIGTRKEVKQLIRQQLVRIDGVLIERGDHKFDEERCVVTLRDEVIEHHKDVYLLFHKPAGCVCANHDPLHPTVFDHLPACYQRLSTVGRLDKDTTGLLLISDDGVLAHRLLTPSRHVRKGYEATLVTEIDDAQVMALTTGIDLGDFTTMPAEVQLIDAHRVRLYICEGK
;
A
#
# COMPACT_ATOMS: atom_id res chain seq x y z
N GLY A 1 -16.64 0.58 3.53
CA GLY A 1 -16.98 -0.45 2.55
C GLY A 1 -17.95 -1.48 3.14
N ILE A 2 -18.70 -2.19 2.30
CA ILE A 2 -19.74 -3.15 2.72
C ILE A 2 -19.16 -4.52 3.08
N GLY A 3 -17.91 -4.77 2.70
CA GLY A 3 -17.22 -6.03 2.97
C GLY A 3 -16.07 -6.31 2.01
N THR A 4 -15.43 -7.46 2.19
CA THR A 4 -14.36 -7.96 1.33
C THR A 4 -14.91 -8.37 -0.04
N ARG A 5 -14.04 -8.50 -1.05
CA ARG A 5 -14.41 -9.00 -2.39
C ARG A 5 -15.14 -10.36 -2.34
N LYS A 6 -14.80 -11.23 -1.39
CA LYS A 6 -15.45 -12.53 -1.19
C LYS A 6 -16.87 -12.36 -0.67
N GLU A 7 -17.06 -11.51 0.31
CA GLU A 7 -18.38 -11.20 0.90
C GLU A 7 -19.29 -10.52 -0.10
N VAL A 8 -18.79 -9.52 -0.84
CA VAL A 8 -19.58 -8.86 -1.91
C VAL A 8 -20.03 -9.87 -2.99
N LYS A 9 -19.15 -10.79 -3.42
CA LYS A 9 -19.55 -11.87 -4.35
C LYS A 9 -20.63 -12.77 -3.77
N GLN A 10 -20.63 -13.00 -2.46
CA GLN A 10 -21.67 -13.78 -1.80
C GLN A 10 -23.01 -13.03 -1.78
N LEU A 11 -23.01 -11.73 -1.48
CA LEU A 11 -24.21 -10.88 -1.50
C LEU A 11 -24.85 -10.85 -2.91
N ILE A 12 -24.02 -10.76 -3.95
CA ILE A 12 -24.50 -10.83 -5.35
C ILE A 12 -25.14 -12.19 -5.65
N ARG A 13 -24.54 -13.31 -5.25
CA ARG A 13 -25.12 -14.66 -5.41
C ARG A 13 -26.44 -14.83 -4.66
N GLN A 14 -26.62 -14.13 -3.55
CA GLN A 14 -27.85 -14.10 -2.78
C GLN A 14 -28.92 -13.16 -3.38
N GLN A 15 -28.62 -12.55 -4.54
CA GLN A 15 -29.53 -11.63 -5.24
C GLN A 15 -29.93 -10.40 -4.40
N LEU A 16 -29.02 -9.93 -3.54
CA LEU A 16 -29.30 -8.81 -2.64
C LEU A 16 -28.81 -7.46 -3.19
N VAL A 17 -28.10 -7.45 -4.33
CA VAL A 17 -27.49 -6.25 -4.90
C VAL A 17 -28.21 -5.83 -6.18
N ARG A 18 -28.60 -4.55 -6.27
CA ARG A 18 -29.19 -3.95 -7.46
C ARG A 18 -28.39 -2.71 -7.86
N ILE A 19 -28.37 -2.41 -9.15
CA ILE A 19 -27.86 -1.17 -9.72
C ILE A 19 -29.00 -0.55 -10.52
N ASP A 20 -29.40 0.67 -10.18
CA ASP A 20 -30.56 1.38 -10.74
C ASP A 20 -31.84 0.50 -10.74
N GLY A 21 -32.03 -0.26 -9.67
CA GLY A 21 -33.16 -1.18 -9.49
C GLY A 21 -33.01 -2.53 -10.21
N VAL A 22 -32.00 -2.71 -11.07
CA VAL A 22 -31.75 -3.97 -11.80
C VAL A 22 -30.89 -4.90 -10.97
N LEU A 23 -31.33 -6.14 -10.83
CA LEU A 23 -30.60 -7.18 -10.09
C LEU A 23 -29.25 -7.52 -10.77
N ILE A 24 -28.20 -7.60 -9.99
CA ILE A 24 -26.87 -7.96 -10.47
C ILE A 24 -26.59 -9.43 -10.16
N GLU A 25 -26.29 -10.21 -11.19
CA GLU A 25 -26.00 -11.64 -11.07
C GLU A 25 -24.51 -11.96 -11.04
N ARG A 26 -23.66 -11.03 -11.54
CA ARG A 26 -22.22 -11.24 -11.70
C ARG A 26 -21.42 -10.11 -11.09
N GLY A 27 -20.36 -10.47 -10.37
CA GLY A 27 -19.49 -9.51 -9.70
C GLY A 27 -18.48 -8.79 -10.61
N ASP A 28 -18.51 -9.06 -11.92
CA ASP A 28 -17.71 -8.38 -12.96
C ASP A 28 -18.52 -7.38 -13.79
N HIS A 29 -19.77 -7.12 -13.37
CA HIS A 29 -20.64 -6.12 -14.01
C HIS A 29 -19.99 -4.73 -13.90
N LYS A 30 -19.83 -4.06 -15.07
CA LYS A 30 -19.26 -2.70 -15.14
C LYS A 30 -20.40 -1.69 -15.13
N PHE A 31 -20.26 -0.67 -14.31
CA PHE A 31 -21.19 0.44 -14.20
C PHE A 31 -20.44 1.73 -13.85
N ASP A 32 -21.08 2.85 -14.04
CA ASP A 32 -20.54 4.18 -13.66
C ASP A 32 -20.98 4.46 -12.22
N GLU A 33 -20.02 4.36 -11.29
CA GLU A 33 -20.25 4.52 -9.84
C GLU A 33 -20.65 5.94 -9.41
N GLU A 34 -20.39 6.95 -10.27
CA GLU A 34 -20.81 8.33 -10.01
C GLU A 34 -22.25 8.62 -10.42
N ARG A 35 -22.81 7.78 -11.30
CA ARG A 35 -24.14 8.00 -11.90
C ARG A 35 -25.19 6.99 -11.47
N CYS A 36 -24.76 5.80 -11.13
CA CYS A 36 -25.66 4.72 -10.79
C CYS A 36 -25.91 4.62 -9.29
N VAL A 37 -27.15 4.30 -8.94
CA VAL A 37 -27.54 4.03 -7.54
C VAL A 37 -27.41 2.54 -7.27
N VAL A 38 -26.50 2.21 -6.34
CA VAL A 38 -26.35 0.82 -5.86
C VAL A 38 -27.18 0.62 -4.60
N THR A 39 -27.96 -0.46 -4.57
CA THR A 39 -28.70 -0.84 -3.36
C THR A 39 -28.31 -2.24 -2.88
N LEU A 40 -28.30 -2.41 -1.56
CA LEU A 40 -28.16 -3.71 -0.89
C LEU A 40 -29.39 -3.93 -0.01
N ARG A 41 -30.16 -5.00 -0.28
CA ARG A 41 -31.43 -5.28 0.42
C ARG A 41 -32.40 -4.08 0.35
N ASP A 42 -32.43 -3.43 -0.82
CA ASP A 42 -33.22 -2.23 -1.11
C ASP A 42 -32.81 -0.96 -0.36
N GLU A 43 -31.74 -0.99 0.45
CA GLU A 43 -31.12 0.19 1.06
C GLU A 43 -30.03 0.76 0.13
N VAL A 44 -30.05 2.09 -0.09
CA VAL A 44 -29.06 2.77 -0.91
C VAL A 44 -27.68 2.71 -0.24
N ILE A 45 -26.68 2.25 -0.99
CA ILE A 45 -25.31 2.29 -0.55
C ILE A 45 -24.69 3.60 -0.99
N GLU A 46 -24.35 4.44 -0.04
CA GLU A 46 -23.60 5.67 -0.35
C GLU A 46 -22.20 5.35 -0.85
N HIS A 47 -21.84 5.93 -1.99
CA HIS A 47 -20.46 5.90 -2.47
C HIS A 47 -19.64 6.90 -1.63
N HIS A 48 -18.78 6.36 -0.78
CA HIS A 48 -17.80 7.17 -0.07
C HIS A 48 -16.59 7.40 -0.96
N LYS A 49 -16.16 8.66 -1.08
CA LYS A 49 -14.88 8.98 -1.73
C LYS A 49 -13.74 8.26 -1.00
N ASP A 50 -12.77 7.81 -1.79
CA ASP A 50 -11.57 7.18 -1.25
C ASP A 50 -10.85 8.12 -0.27
N VAL A 51 -10.30 7.54 0.78
CA VAL A 51 -9.55 8.27 1.82
C VAL A 51 -8.06 8.10 1.54
N TYR A 52 -7.34 9.21 1.59
CA TYR A 52 -5.89 9.25 1.43
C TYR A 52 -5.26 9.91 2.66
N LEU A 53 -4.43 9.16 3.38
CA LEU A 53 -3.67 9.67 4.52
C LEU A 53 -2.18 9.62 4.20
N LEU A 54 -1.50 10.74 4.38
CA LEU A 54 -0.05 10.79 4.43
C LEU A 54 0.35 10.66 5.90
N PHE A 55 0.94 9.53 6.24
CA PHE A 55 1.33 9.20 7.60
C PHE A 55 2.85 9.20 7.74
N HIS A 56 3.36 9.91 8.74
CA HIS A 56 4.76 9.79 9.13
C HIS A 56 4.90 8.62 10.10
N LYS A 57 5.26 7.44 9.57
CA LYS A 57 5.42 6.24 10.37
C LYS A 57 6.53 6.41 11.39
N PRO A 58 6.28 6.22 12.70
CA PRO A 58 7.34 6.16 13.70
C PRO A 58 8.05 4.81 13.67
N ALA A 59 9.23 4.73 14.29
CA ALA A 59 9.89 3.46 14.57
C ALA A 59 9.09 2.64 15.60
N GLY A 60 9.28 1.31 15.60
CA GLY A 60 8.72 0.40 16.59
C GLY A 60 7.35 -0.19 16.23
N CYS A 61 6.69 0.25 15.14
CA CYS A 61 5.43 -0.33 14.69
C CYS A 61 5.54 -0.95 13.29
N VAL A 62 4.67 -1.91 12.99
CA VAL A 62 4.63 -2.64 11.71
C VAL A 62 3.51 -2.14 10.82
N CYS A 63 3.68 -2.27 9.48
CA CYS A 63 2.70 -1.93 8.47
C CYS A 63 1.71 -3.08 8.26
N ALA A 64 0.87 -3.32 9.26
CA ALA A 64 -0.18 -4.34 9.22
C ALA A 64 -1.45 -3.80 9.88
N ASN A 65 -2.62 -4.29 9.48
CA ASN A 65 -3.88 -3.94 10.13
C ASN A 65 -4.01 -4.59 11.52
N HIS A 66 -3.39 -5.74 11.71
CA HIS A 66 -3.32 -6.45 12.97
C HIS A 66 -2.02 -7.25 13.05
N ASP A 67 -1.37 -7.21 14.21
CA ASP A 67 -0.20 -8.04 14.51
C ASP A 67 -0.26 -8.46 16.00
N PRO A 68 -0.08 -9.74 16.32
CA PRO A 68 -0.20 -10.21 17.69
C PRO A 68 1.01 -9.89 18.58
N LEU A 69 2.14 -9.51 17.99
CA LEU A 69 3.42 -9.34 18.70
C LEU A 69 3.88 -7.87 18.75
N HIS A 70 3.47 -7.07 17.79
CA HIS A 70 3.97 -5.70 17.64
C HIS A 70 2.84 -4.69 17.46
N PRO A 71 3.03 -3.46 17.97
CA PRO A 71 2.16 -2.35 17.62
C PRO A 71 2.10 -2.17 16.10
N THR A 72 0.96 -1.78 15.59
CA THR A 72 0.75 -1.51 14.18
C THR A 72 0.69 -0.01 13.91
N VAL A 73 0.82 0.39 12.66
CA VAL A 73 0.62 1.80 12.25
C VAL A 73 -0.80 2.29 12.58
N PHE A 74 -1.78 1.38 12.61
CA PHE A 74 -3.17 1.72 12.89
C PHE A 74 -3.44 1.99 14.37
N ASP A 75 -2.58 1.54 15.29
CA ASP A 75 -2.68 1.86 16.72
C ASP A 75 -2.38 3.36 16.98
N HIS A 76 -1.72 4.04 16.03
CA HIS A 76 -1.46 5.47 16.06
C HIS A 76 -2.54 6.31 15.37
N LEU A 77 -3.60 5.69 14.85
CA LEU A 77 -4.64 6.35 14.07
C LEU A 77 -6.01 6.25 14.77
N PRO A 78 -6.91 7.22 14.59
CA PRO A 78 -8.29 7.10 15.02
C PRO A 78 -8.99 5.85 14.51
N ALA A 79 -9.90 5.30 15.30
CA ALA A 79 -10.60 4.04 14.98
C ALA A 79 -11.33 4.05 13.62
N CYS A 80 -11.79 5.21 13.15
CA CYS A 80 -12.46 5.35 11.84
C CYS A 80 -11.55 5.00 10.65
N TYR A 81 -10.22 4.98 10.83
CA TYR A 81 -9.24 4.63 9.79
C TYR A 81 -8.78 3.16 9.82
N GLN A 82 -9.26 2.36 10.77
CA GLN A 82 -8.89 0.93 10.88
C GLN A 82 -9.27 0.09 9.66
N ARG A 83 -10.21 0.58 8.85
CA ARG A 83 -10.63 -0.07 7.59
C ARG A 83 -9.68 0.13 6.42
N LEU A 84 -8.78 1.12 6.51
CA LEU A 84 -7.84 1.44 5.46
C LEU A 84 -6.71 0.40 5.40
N SER A 85 -5.87 0.51 4.38
CA SER A 85 -4.70 -0.35 4.19
C SER A 85 -3.47 0.50 3.91
N THR A 86 -2.30 0.02 4.29
CA THR A 86 -1.03 0.66 3.92
C THR A 86 -0.72 0.42 2.45
N VAL A 87 -0.30 1.47 1.75
CA VAL A 87 0.18 1.38 0.37
C VAL A 87 1.68 1.15 0.40
N GLY A 88 2.06 -0.11 0.41
CA GLY A 88 3.43 -0.55 0.68
C GLY A 88 3.70 -0.73 2.16
N ARG A 89 4.95 -1.03 2.45
CA ARG A 89 5.41 -1.29 3.81
C ARG A 89 6.76 -0.64 4.05
N LEU A 90 6.97 -0.19 5.26
CA LEU A 90 8.26 0.14 5.84
C LEU A 90 8.52 -0.86 6.96
N ASP A 91 9.76 -1.21 7.16
CA ASP A 91 10.17 -2.10 8.25
C ASP A 91 9.87 -1.48 9.61
N LYS A 92 9.86 -2.30 10.65
CA LYS A 92 9.50 -1.90 12.00
C LYS A 92 10.28 -0.68 12.48
N ASP A 93 11.57 -0.65 12.20
CA ASP A 93 12.47 0.41 12.66
C ASP A 93 12.65 1.55 11.66
N THR A 94 12.14 1.39 10.44
CA THR A 94 12.13 2.44 9.42
C THR A 94 11.07 3.48 9.74
N THR A 95 11.45 4.75 9.65
CA THR A 95 10.57 5.91 9.83
C THR A 95 10.30 6.60 8.50
N GLY A 96 9.24 7.39 8.42
CA GLY A 96 9.00 8.27 7.27
C GLY A 96 7.66 8.10 6.59
N LEU A 97 7.59 8.49 5.33
CA LEU A 97 6.34 8.60 4.58
C LEU A 97 5.72 7.23 4.31
N LEU A 98 4.49 7.06 4.77
CA LEU A 98 3.64 5.92 4.48
C LEU A 98 2.27 6.44 3.98
N LEU A 99 1.85 6.01 2.81
CA LEU A 99 0.51 6.28 2.31
C LEU A 99 -0.44 5.19 2.83
N ILE A 100 -1.61 5.61 3.34
CA ILE A 100 -2.66 4.74 3.84
C ILE A 100 -3.96 5.11 3.12
N SER A 101 -4.66 4.14 2.53
CA SER A 101 -5.85 4.40 1.71
C SER A 101 -6.75 3.17 1.61
N ASP A 102 -8.00 3.38 1.19
CA ASP A 102 -8.91 2.34 0.71
C ASP A 102 -8.99 2.30 -0.84
N ASP A 103 -8.28 3.18 -1.56
CA ASP A 103 -8.13 3.14 -3.01
C ASP A 103 -7.19 2.01 -3.45
N GLY A 104 -7.78 0.83 -3.68
CA GLY A 104 -7.03 -0.34 -4.15
C GLY A 104 -6.45 -0.18 -5.57
N VAL A 105 -7.02 0.70 -6.40
CA VAL A 105 -6.52 0.96 -7.75
C VAL A 105 -5.24 1.78 -7.70
N LEU A 106 -5.24 2.86 -6.90
CA LEU A 106 -4.03 3.65 -6.67
C LEU A 106 -2.95 2.80 -6.01
N ALA A 107 -3.28 2.05 -4.95
CA ALA A 107 -2.33 1.16 -4.28
C ALA A 107 -1.68 0.19 -5.27
N HIS A 108 -2.47 -0.48 -6.11
CA HIS A 108 -1.95 -1.37 -7.14
C HIS A 108 -1.03 -0.64 -8.13
N ARG A 109 -1.39 0.58 -8.58
CA ARG A 109 -0.54 1.36 -9.49
C ARG A 109 0.79 1.75 -8.88
N LEU A 110 0.82 2.12 -7.59
CA LEU A 110 2.03 2.54 -6.89
C LEU A 110 2.95 1.36 -6.54
N LEU A 111 2.38 0.18 -6.29
CA LEU A 111 3.13 -1.00 -5.83
C LEU A 111 3.57 -1.93 -6.95
N THR A 112 2.94 -1.85 -8.13
CA THR A 112 3.26 -2.73 -9.26
C THR A 112 4.68 -2.44 -9.77
N PRO A 113 5.61 -3.43 -9.77
CA PRO A 113 7.00 -3.23 -10.17
C PRO A 113 7.18 -2.65 -11.58
N SER A 114 6.34 -3.07 -12.53
CA SER A 114 6.39 -2.58 -13.92
C SER A 114 6.04 -1.09 -14.08
N ARG A 115 5.55 -0.43 -13.04
CA ARG A 115 5.30 1.01 -13.04
C ARG A 115 6.52 1.84 -12.63
N HIS A 116 7.56 1.21 -12.13
CA HIS A 116 8.83 1.83 -11.75
C HIS A 116 8.67 3.08 -10.88
N VAL A 117 7.70 3.04 -9.94
CA VAL A 117 7.49 4.16 -9.02
C VAL A 117 8.71 4.28 -8.10
N ARG A 118 9.43 5.38 -8.24
CA ARG A 118 10.66 5.65 -7.50
C ARG A 118 10.36 5.91 -6.03
N LYS A 119 11.08 5.22 -5.15
CA LYS A 119 11.03 5.36 -3.70
C LYS A 119 12.39 5.81 -3.19
N GLY A 120 12.42 6.86 -2.38
CA GLY A 120 13.66 7.41 -1.80
C GLY A 120 13.77 7.03 -0.33
N TYR A 121 14.95 6.53 0.04
CA TYR A 121 15.31 6.20 1.42
C TYR A 121 16.61 6.90 1.79
N GLU A 122 16.66 7.44 3.00
CA GLU A 122 17.89 7.91 3.59
C GLU A 122 18.33 6.93 4.68
N ALA A 123 19.54 6.42 4.58
CA ALA A 123 20.11 5.48 5.52
C ALA A 123 21.32 6.08 6.22
N THR A 124 21.35 5.94 7.55
CA THR A 124 22.53 6.22 8.36
C THR A 124 23.28 4.92 8.59
N LEU A 125 24.56 4.90 8.26
CA LEU A 125 25.42 3.73 8.28
C LEU A 125 26.26 3.71 9.56
N VAL A 126 26.52 2.52 10.07
CA VAL A 126 27.40 2.30 11.24
C VAL A 126 28.85 2.56 10.88
N THR A 127 29.26 2.20 9.66
CA THR A 127 30.60 2.41 9.11
C THR A 127 30.52 3.30 7.88
N GLU A 128 31.64 3.92 7.51
CA GLU A 128 31.75 4.64 6.26
C GLU A 128 31.50 3.71 5.07
N ILE A 129 30.78 4.19 4.08
CA ILE A 129 30.53 3.44 2.84
C ILE A 129 31.74 3.57 1.91
N ASP A 130 32.18 2.48 1.33
CA ASP A 130 33.25 2.43 0.35
C ASP A 130 32.75 2.37 -1.10
N ASP A 131 33.66 2.57 -2.05
CA ASP A 131 33.35 2.58 -3.48
C ASP A 131 32.83 1.20 -3.97
N ALA A 132 33.28 0.10 -3.38
CA ALA A 132 32.84 -1.24 -3.76
C ALA A 132 31.37 -1.47 -3.34
N GLN A 133 30.99 -0.97 -2.16
CA GLN A 133 29.62 -1.02 -1.66
C GLN A 133 28.68 -0.13 -2.52
N VAL A 134 29.15 1.07 -2.88
CA VAL A 134 28.40 1.95 -3.79
C VAL A 134 28.21 1.27 -5.15
N MET A 135 29.27 0.64 -5.69
CA MET A 135 29.18 -0.08 -6.95
C MET A 135 28.20 -1.25 -6.87
N ALA A 136 28.21 -2.03 -5.79
CA ALA A 136 27.26 -3.13 -5.58
C ALA A 136 25.80 -2.62 -5.59
N LEU A 137 25.50 -1.54 -4.88
CA LEU A 137 24.15 -0.94 -4.87
C LEU A 137 23.73 -0.44 -6.25
N THR A 138 24.64 0.13 -7.03
CA THR A 138 24.33 0.68 -8.36
C THR A 138 24.29 -0.36 -9.48
N THR A 139 24.81 -1.58 -9.27
CA THR A 139 24.77 -2.68 -10.23
C THR A 139 23.72 -3.75 -9.91
N GLY A 140 23.25 -3.76 -8.67
CA GLY A 140 22.33 -4.77 -8.13
C GLY A 140 23.07 -5.75 -7.21
N ILE A 141 22.38 -6.12 -6.12
CA ILE A 141 22.90 -7.02 -5.08
C ILE A 141 22.20 -8.37 -5.20
N ASP A 142 22.99 -9.42 -5.20
CA ASP A 142 22.48 -10.80 -5.08
C ASP A 142 22.13 -11.08 -3.61
N LEU A 143 20.84 -11.31 -3.34
CA LEU A 143 20.30 -11.64 -2.02
C LEU A 143 20.08 -13.16 -1.85
N GLY A 144 20.56 -13.97 -2.81
CA GLY A 144 20.49 -15.42 -2.81
C GLY A 144 19.24 -15.97 -3.50
N ASP A 145 18.06 -15.43 -3.20
CA ASP A 145 16.80 -15.81 -3.83
C ASP A 145 16.42 -14.92 -5.03
N PHE A 146 17.01 -13.73 -5.11
CA PHE A 146 16.90 -12.83 -6.26
C PHE A 146 18.02 -11.78 -6.25
N THR A 147 18.26 -11.16 -7.43
CA THR A 147 19.15 -10.01 -7.57
C THR A 147 18.33 -8.75 -7.63
N THR A 148 18.70 -7.73 -6.82
CA THR A 148 18.00 -6.45 -6.83
C THR A 148 18.22 -5.71 -8.14
N MET A 149 17.27 -4.84 -8.50
CA MET A 149 17.50 -3.86 -9.56
C MET A 149 18.57 -2.84 -9.12
N PRO A 150 19.32 -2.23 -10.07
CA PRO A 150 20.22 -1.13 -9.79
C PRO A 150 19.53 0.00 -9.03
N ALA A 151 20.15 0.47 -7.96
CA ALA A 151 19.70 1.64 -7.22
C ALA A 151 20.46 2.89 -7.66
N GLU A 152 19.81 4.06 -7.63
CA GLU A 152 20.53 5.33 -7.68
C GLU A 152 21.01 5.67 -6.28
N VAL A 153 22.31 5.95 -6.12
CA VAL A 153 22.95 6.23 -4.85
C VAL A 153 23.44 7.68 -4.82
N GLN A 154 23.06 8.41 -3.79
CA GLN A 154 23.59 9.75 -3.50
C GLN A 154 24.28 9.72 -2.14
N LEU A 155 25.57 10.00 -2.12
CA LEU A 155 26.32 10.19 -0.87
C LEU A 155 25.96 11.56 -0.29
N ILE A 156 25.46 11.57 0.94
CA ILE A 156 25.22 12.80 1.70
C ILE A 156 26.47 13.16 2.47
N ASP A 157 27.06 12.18 3.16
CA ASP A 157 28.35 12.21 3.82
C ASP A 157 28.91 10.78 3.97
N ALA A 158 30.02 10.61 4.68
CA ALA A 158 30.65 9.28 4.85
C ALA A 158 29.74 8.21 5.50
N HIS A 159 28.77 8.62 6.31
CA HIS A 159 27.87 7.74 7.06
C HIS A 159 26.40 7.84 6.63
N ARG A 160 26.06 8.68 5.66
CA ARG A 160 24.68 8.83 5.21
C ARG A 160 24.58 8.75 3.70
N VAL A 161 23.66 7.90 3.26
CA VAL A 161 23.37 7.70 1.85
C VAL A 161 21.89 7.89 1.59
N ARG A 162 21.55 8.39 0.42
CA ARG A 162 20.20 8.39 -0.09
C ARG A 162 20.10 7.42 -1.26
N LEU A 163 19.20 6.48 -1.14
CA LEU A 163 18.95 5.44 -2.13
C LEU A 163 17.62 5.69 -2.81
N TYR A 164 17.58 5.55 -4.12
CA TYR A 164 16.33 5.54 -4.87
C TYR A 164 16.17 4.20 -5.58
N ILE A 165 15.08 3.51 -5.26
CA ILE A 165 14.74 2.21 -5.80
C ILE A 165 13.36 2.24 -6.44
N CYS A 166 13.12 1.40 -7.47
CA CYS A 166 11.85 1.26 -8.15
C CYS A 166 11.14 -0.05 -7.82
N GLU A 167 11.80 -0.95 -7.14
CA GLU A 167 11.23 -2.22 -6.68
C GLU A 167 10.85 -2.17 -5.20
N GLY A 168 10.10 -3.16 -4.74
CA GLY A 168 9.77 -3.40 -3.35
C GLY A 168 9.21 -4.81 -3.23
N LYS A 169 9.83 -5.60 -2.39
CA LYS A 169 9.34 -6.93 -1.99
C LYS A 169 8.95 -6.93 -0.53
#